data_cd76d4fc8adf6a4545aaeaaebf86dffc
#
_entry.id   cd76d4fc8adf6a4545aaeaaebf86dffc
#
_cell.length_a   1.000
_cell.length_b   1.000
_cell.length_c   1.000
_cell.angle_alpha   90.00
_cell.angle_beta   90.00
_cell.angle_gamma   90.00
#
_symmetry.space_group_name_H-M   'P 1'
#
loop_
_entity.id
_entity.type
_entity.pdbx_description
1 polymer ?
#
loop_
_entity_poly.entity_id
_entity_poly.type
_entity_poly.pdbx_seq_one_letter_code
_entity_poly.pdbx_strand_id
1 'polypeptide(L)'
;VSMQFNSIIMGLAGGERIFKLLDETPEVDDGYVTLVNAVKEGDTIKESGKRTGMWAWKHYHKDTGVTDYRELKGDVVFDDVDFGYNPDKIVLHNIKMFAEPGQKIAFVGSTGAGKTTITNLINRFYDIQDGKIRYDGININKIKKDDLRKSLGIVLQDTHLFTGTVMENIRYGKLDATDEEVYAAAKLANADSFITKLSDGYNTMLTGDGANLSQGQRQLLAIARAAIADPPVLILDEATSSIDTRTEKMVQDGMDKLMHGRTTFVIAHRLSTVKNSDCIMVLEQGRIIERGTHEQLLELKGKYYQLYTGNAMAQ
;
A
#
# COMPACT_ATOMS: atom_id res chain seq x y z
N VAL A 1 41.00 22.28 -26.16
CA VAL A 1 39.79 23.09 -26.45
C VAL A 1 38.59 22.17 -26.63
N SER A 2 38.66 21.09 -27.43
CA SER A 2 37.54 20.18 -27.70
C SER A 2 37.02 19.43 -26.45
N MET A 3 37.91 18.95 -25.56
CA MET A 3 37.50 18.28 -24.30
C MET A 3 36.81 19.23 -23.33
N GLN A 4 37.24 20.46 -23.21
CA GLN A 4 36.63 21.45 -22.34
C GLN A 4 35.21 21.84 -22.83
N PHE A 5 35.03 21.94 -24.16
CA PHE A 5 33.72 22.20 -24.76
C PHE A 5 32.74 21.05 -24.46
N ASN A 6 33.19 19.81 -24.59
CA ASN A 6 32.35 18.64 -24.25
C ASN A 6 31.99 18.63 -22.75
N SER A 7 32.91 18.97 -21.87
CA SER A 7 32.63 19.05 -20.42
C SER A 7 31.59 20.12 -20.08
N ILE A 8 31.67 21.28 -20.76
CA ILE A 8 30.67 22.35 -20.60
C ILE A 8 29.29 21.90 -21.09
N ILE A 9 29.22 21.27 -22.26
CA ILE A 9 27.96 20.74 -22.83
C ILE A 9 27.34 19.70 -21.91
N MET A 10 28.14 18.76 -21.39
CA MET A 10 27.68 17.74 -20.43
C MET A 10 27.22 18.39 -19.11
N GLY A 11 27.93 19.42 -18.62
CA GLY A 11 27.55 20.16 -17.44
C GLY A 11 26.23 20.90 -17.63
N LEU A 12 26.02 21.55 -18.79
CA LEU A 12 24.76 22.22 -19.13
C LEU A 12 23.59 21.23 -19.25
N ALA A 13 23.78 20.09 -19.93
CA ALA A 13 22.77 19.08 -20.06
C ALA A 13 22.41 18.43 -18.69
N GLY A 14 23.39 18.25 -17.81
CA GLY A 14 23.18 17.81 -16.43
C GLY A 14 22.41 18.85 -15.62
N GLY A 15 22.80 20.11 -15.74
CA GLY A 15 22.10 21.25 -15.11
C GLY A 15 20.67 21.37 -15.55
N GLU A 16 20.40 21.29 -16.85
CA GLU A 16 19.04 21.34 -17.41
C GLU A 16 18.12 20.27 -16.79
N ARG A 17 18.60 19.02 -16.65
CA ARG A 17 17.83 17.94 -16.02
C ARG A 17 17.55 18.21 -14.54
N ILE A 18 18.51 18.75 -13.81
CA ILE A 18 18.36 19.11 -12.39
C ILE A 18 17.33 20.23 -12.24
N PHE A 19 17.49 21.31 -13.01
CA PHE A 19 16.54 22.44 -12.97
C PHE A 19 15.15 22.02 -13.42
N LYS A 20 15.01 21.19 -14.44
CA LYS A 20 13.71 20.66 -14.87
C LYS A 20 13.01 19.90 -13.73
N LEU A 21 13.77 19.11 -12.92
CA LEU A 21 13.21 18.43 -11.75
C LEU A 21 12.84 19.41 -10.63
N LEU A 22 13.67 20.46 -10.40
CA LEU A 22 13.41 21.48 -9.37
C LEU A 22 12.20 22.36 -9.73
N ASP A 23 11.97 22.57 -11.01
CA ASP A 23 10.87 23.39 -11.54
C ASP A 23 9.55 22.61 -11.67
N GLU A 24 9.55 21.28 -11.40
CA GLU A 24 8.31 20.49 -11.38
C GLU A 24 7.35 21.04 -10.32
N THR A 25 6.09 21.17 -10.69
CA THR A 25 5.06 21.66 -9.77
C THR A 25 4.84 20.66 -8.63
N PRO A 26 4.83 21.13 -7.37
CA PRO A 26 4.53 20.27 -6.24
C PRO A 26 3.14 19.64 -6.37
N GLU A 27 2.98 18.47 -5.77
CA GLU A 27 1.68 17.81 -5.68
C GLU A 27 0.67 18.73 -4.97
N VAL A 28 -0.48 18.96 -5.61
CA VAL A 28 -1.56 19.76 -5.01
C VAL A 28 -2.24 18.96 -3.90
N ASP A 29 -2.38 19.54 -2.72
CA ASP A 29 -3.09 18.97 -1.58
C ASP A 29 -4.00 20.02 -0.92
N ASP A 30 -5.27 20.02 -1.31
CA ASP A 30 -6.31 20.87 -0.73
C ASP A 30 -7.02 20.20 0.47
N GLY A 31 -6.49 19.07 0.96
CA GLY A 31 -7.02 18.36 2.11
C GLY A 31 -6.92 19.19 3.40
N TYR A 32 -7.94 19.10 4.24
CA TYR A 32 -8.00 19.83 5.52
C TYR A 32 -8.36 18.92 6.70
N VAL A 33 -8.76 17.67 6.45
CA VAL A 33 -8.92 16.64 7.47
C VAL A 33 -7.55 16.06 7.78
N THR A 34 -7.20 15.99 9.06
CA THR A 34 -5.90 15.55 9.53
C THR A 34 -6.00 14.30 10.41
N LEU A 35 -4.93 13.52 10.45
CA LEU A 35 -4.82 12.36 11.32
C LEU A 35 -4.18 12.76 12.64
N VAL A 36 -4.85 12.46 13.76
CA VAL A 36 -4.39 12.79 15.12
C VAL A 36 -4.40 11.56 16.03
N ASN A 37 -3.54 11.56 17.05
CA ASN A 37 -3.69 10.62 18.16
C ASN A 37 -4.94 10.95 18.94
N ALA A 38 -5.69 9.93 19.36
CA ALA A 38 -6.95 10.10 20.03
C ALA A 38 -7.09 9.21 21.26
N VAL A 39 -7.99 9.60 22.15
CA VAL A 39 -8.46 8.79 23.29
C VAL A 39 -9.98 8.73 23.24
N LYS A 40 -10.53 7.61 23.69
CA LYS A 40 -11.97 7.43 23.80
C LYS A 40 -12.38 7.60 25.26
N GLU A 41 -13.24 8.58 25.52
CA GLU A 41 -13.84 8.82 26.84
C GLU A 41 -15.35 8.57 26.72
N GLY A 42 -15.79 7.38 27.12
CA GLY A 42 -17.17 6.92 26.86
C GLY A 42 -17.44 6.82 25.36
N ASP A 43 -18.42 7.54 24.86
CA ASP A 43 -18.77 7.59 23.43
C ASP A 43 -18.08 8.74 22.66
N THR A 44 -17.28 9.55 23.37
CA THR A 44 -16.64 10.72 22.77
C THR A 44 -15.16 10.42 22.46
N ILE A 45 -14.73 10.82 21.26
CA ILE A 45 -13.34 10.77 20.85
C ILE A 45 -12.73 12.15 21.01
N LYS A 46 -11.56 12.22 21.65
CA LYS A 46 -10.81 13.45 21.88
C LYS A 46 -9.39 13.32 21.36
N GLU A 47 -8.86 14.41 20.84
CA GLU A 47 -7.45 14.51 20.43
C GLU A 47 -6.52 14.36 21.66
N SER A 48 -5.43 13.62 21.49
CA SER A 48 -4.38 13.44 22.49
C SER A 48 -3.06 14.00 21.97
N GLY A 49 -2.38 14.78 22.78
CA GLY A 49 -1.02 15.24 22.48
C GLY A 49 0.05 14.16 22.64
N LYS A 50 -0.32 12.95 23.09
CA LYS A 50 0.58 11.81 23.27
C LYS A 50 0.13 10.66 22.39
N ARG A 51 1.07 9.77 22.02
CA ARG A 51 0.74 8.54 21.34
C ARG A 51 -0.08 7.62 22.24
N THR A 52 -1.24 7.19 21.75
CA THR A 52 -2.21 6.39 22.52
C THR A 52 -2.42 5.00 21.92
N GLY A 53 -1.92 4.76 20.68
CA GLY A 53 -2.24 3.58 19.90
C GLY A 53 -3.59 3.67 19.17
N MET A 54 -4.38 4.71 19.42
CA MET A 54 -5.62 5.00 18.73
C MET A 54 -5.46 6.26 17.87
N TRP A 55 -5.97 6.21 16.66
CA TRP A 55 -5.95 7.31 15.70
C TRP A 55 -7.36 7.74 15.34
N ALA A 56 -7.54 9.02 15.05
CA ALA A 56 -8.79 9.58 14.56
C ALA A 56 -8.57 10.65 13.50
N TRP A 57 -9.53 10.75 12.62
CA TRP A 57 -9.65 11.84 11.67
C TRP A 57 -10.22 13.05 12.38
N LYS A 58 -9.48 14.16 12.37
CA LYS A 58 -9.91 15.47 12.86
C LYS A 58 -10.47 16.25 11.69
N HIS A 59 -11.77 16.49 11.71
CA HIS A 59 -12.50 17.16 10.65
C HIS A 59 -13.10 18.48 11.17
N TYR A 60 -12.55 19.60 10.70
CA TYR A 60 -13.09 20.93 11.00
C TYR A 60 -14.12 21.34 9.94
N HIS A 61 -15.35 21.59 10.37
CA HIS A 61 -16.45 22.06 9.53
C HIS A 61 -16.49 23.59 9.52
N LYS A 62 -16.06 24.19 8.40
CA LYS A 62 -16.01 25.67 8.25
C LYS A 62 -17.39 26.32 8.41
N ASP A 63 -18.45 25.62 7.97
CA ASP A 63 -19.82 26.12 7.98
C ASP A 63 -20.41 26.27 9.37
N THR A 64 -20.06 25.39 10.28
CA THR A 64 -20.60 25.32 11.65
C THR A 64 -19.59 25.73 12.73
N GLY A 65 -18.30 25.85 12.36
CA GLY A 65 -17.21 26.10 13.31
C GLY A 65 -16.92 24.90 14.25
N VAL A 66 -17.53 23.74 13.99
CA VAL A 66 -17.41 22.53 14.83
C VAL A 66 -16.29 21.65 14.30
N THR A 67 -15.54 21.05 15.22
CA THR A 67 -14.59 19.97 14.93
C THR A 67 -15.19 18.65 15.39
N ASP A 68 -15.30 17.68 14.50
CA ASP A 68 -15.63 16.31 14.85
C ASP A 68 -14.42 15.38 14.72
N TYR A 69 -14.45 14.29 15.47
CA TYR A 69 -13.43 13.25 15.46
C TYR A 69 -14.05 11.93 15.08
N ARG A 70 -13.47 11.27 14.06
CA ARG A 70 -13.90 9.95 13.63
C ARG A 70 -12.76 8.96 13.78
N GLU A 71 -13.03 7.85 14.47
CA GLU A 71 -12.04 6.78 14.65
C GLU A 71 -11.53 6.26 13.32
N LEU A 72 -10.22 6.10 13.20
CA LEU A 72 -9.57 5.46 12.06
C LEU A 72 -9.79 3.95 12.14
N LYS A 73 -10.62 3.40 11.25
CA LYS A 73 -10.99 1.98 11.20
C LYS A 73 -10.56 1.28 9.92
N GLY A 74 -10.41 2.04 8.84
CA GLY A 74 -10.03 1.49 7.55
C GLY A 74 -11.22 1.01 6.70
N ASP A 75 -12.38 1.67 6.81
CA ASP A 75 -13.49 1.51 5.88
C ASP A 75 -13.18 2.25 4.58
N VAL A 76 -13.23 1.56 3.44
CA VAL A 76 -12.97 2.14 2.12
C VAL A 76 -14.12 1.86 1.17
N VAL A 77 -14.71 2.92 0.60
CA VAL A 77 -15.84 2.83 -0.31
C VAL A 77 -15.55 3.60 -1.61
N PHE A 78 -15.74 2.94 -2.74
CA PHE A 78 -15.78 3.55 -4.08
C PHE A 78 -17.24 3.60 -4.55
N ASP A 79 -17.66 4.75 -5.02
CA ASP A 79 -19.03 5.05 -5.42
C ASP A 79 -19.02 5.64 -6.82
N ASP A 80 -19.35 4.82 -7.82
CA ASP A 80 -19.39 5.16 -9.25
C ASP A 80 -18.12 5.84 -9.78
N VAL A 81 -16.94 5.28 -9.48
CA VAL A 81 -15.66 5.91 -9.84
C VAL A 81 -15.27 5.61 -11.27
N ASP A 82 -15.10 6.67 -12.07
CA ASP A 82 -14.42 6.65 -13.37
C ASP A 82 -13.04 7.31 -13.24
N PHE A 83 -12.03 6.71 -13.88
CA PHE A 83 -10.68 7.24 -13.83
C PHE A 83 -9.86 6.90 -15.08
N GLY A 84 -9.07 7.86 -15.53
CA GLY A 84 -8.02 7.71 -16.53
C GLY A 84 -6.79 8.53 -16.18
N TYR A 85 -5.60 8.00 -16.47
CA TYR A 85 -4.33 8.73 -16.29
C TYR A 85 -4.22 9.93 -17.26
N ASN A 86 -4.93 9.85 -18.38
CA ASN A 86 -5.09 10.93 -19.35
C ASN A 86 -6.59 11.17 -19.57
N PRO A 87 -7.04 12.42 -19.77
CA PRO A 87 -8.45 12.73 -19.97
C PRO A 87 -9.11 11.96 -21.11
N ASP A 88 -8.35 11.65 -22.17
CA ASP A 88 -8.87 10.99 -23.36
C ASP A 88 -8.95 9.47 -23.24
N LYS A 89 -8.44 8.88 -22.14
CA LYS A 89 -8.39 7.42 -21.96
C LYS A 89 -8.80 7.01 -20.56
N ILE A 90 -10.06 6.67 -20.41
CA ILE A 90 -10.58 6.08 -19.17
C ILE A 90 -10.06 4.65 -19.02
N VAL A 91 -9.54 4.33 -17.84
CA VAL A 91 -8.95 3.04 -17.47
C VAL A 91 -9.85 2.27 -16.50
N LEU A 92 -10.55 2.96 -15.61
CA LEU A 92 -11.54 2.40 -14.70
C LEU A 92 -12.92 2.96 -15.04
N HIS A 93 -13.91 2.09 -15.08
CA HIS A 93 -15.27 2.44 -15.47
C HIS A 93 -16.26 2.01 -14.38
N ASN A 94 -16.95 2.97 -13.81
CA ASN A 94 -18.08 2.77 -12.89
C ASN A 94 -17.73 1.80 -11.75
N ILE A 95 -16.57 2.03 -11.09
CA ILE A 95 -16.10 1.18 -10.02
C ILE A 95 -16.96 1.42 -8.78
N LYS A 96 -17.65 0.34 -8.35
CA LYS A 96 -18.39 0.26 -7.09
C LYS A 96 -17.79 -0.83 -6.23
N MET A 97 -17.22 -0.45 -5.10
CA MET A 97 -16.69 -1.41 -4.15
C MET A 97 -16.75 -0.87 -2.72
N PHE A 98 -16.77 -1.76 -1.78
CA PHE A 98 -16.57 -1.45 -0.37
C PHE A 98 -15.68 -2.50 0.29
N ALA A 99 -14.92 -2.08 1.27
CA ALA A 99 -14.15 -2.92 2.18
C ALA A 99 -14.44 -2.47 3.60
N GLU A 100 -14.98 -3.38 4.40
CA GLU A 100 -15.23 -3.14 5.83
C GLU A 100 -13.94 -3.28 6.64
N PRO A 101 -13.85 -2.65 7.81
CA PRO A 101 -12.68 -2.77 8.68
C PRO A 101 -12.32 -4.23 8.95
N GLY A 102 -11.05 -4.57 8.71
CA GLY A 102 -10.52 -5.92 8.92
C GLY A 102 -10.75 -6.90 7.78
N GLN A 103 -11.47 -6.54 6.72
CA GLN A 103 -11.68 -7.41 5.55
C GLN A 103 -10.45 -7.52 4.66
N LYS A 104 -10.24 -8.71 4.12
CA LYS A 104 -9.25 -8.99 3.07
C LYS A 104 -9.92 -9.06 1.71
N ILE A 105 -9.59 -8.10 0.86
CA ILE A 105 -10.10 -7.99 -0.52
C ILE A 105 -9.01 -8.41 -1.50
N ALA A 106 -9.28 -9.40 -2.33
CA ALA A 106 -8.37 -9.80 -3.41
C ALA A 106 -8.83 -9.26 -4.76
N PHE A 107 -7.94 -8.59 -5.47
CA PHE A 107 -8.14 -8.21 -6.87
C PHE A 107 -7.52 -9.25 -7.80
N VAL A 108 -8.33 -9.79 -8.70
CA VAL A 108 -7.96 -10.81 -9.68
C VAL A 108 -8.30 -10.32 -11.08
N GLY A 109 -7.51 -10.68 -12.07
CA GLY A 109 -7.73 -10.28 -13.46
C GLY A 109 -6.42 -10.22 -14.25
N SER A 110 -6.50 -10.10 -15.57
CA SER A 110 -5.34 -10.01 -16.46
C SER A 110 -4.48 -8.77 -16.17
N THR A 111 -3.26 -8.77 -16.70
CA THR A 111 -2.41 -7.56 -16.69
C THR A 111 -3.13 -6.45 -17.46
N GLY A 112 -3.12 -5.23 -16.89
CA GLY A 112 -3.84 -4.09 -17.46
C GLY A 112 -5.33 -4.01 -17.14
N ALA A 113 -5.91 -4.96 -16.38
CA ALA A 113 -7.33 -4.93 -15.99
C ALA A 113 -7.72 -3.78 -15.05
N GLY A 114 -6.76 -3.03 -14.48
CA GLY A 114 -7.02 -1.90 -13.59
C GLY A 114 -6.73 -2.15 -12.11
N LYS A 115 -6.22 -3.32 -11.71
CA LYS A 115 -5.94 -3.67 -10.30
C LYS A 115 -5.04 -2.65 -9.60
N THR A 116 -3.87 -2.38 -10.15
CA THR A 116 -2.90 -1.40 -9.63
C THR A 116 -3.47 0.04 -9.66
N THR A 117 -4.34 0.34 -10.63
CA THR A 117 -4.98 1.65 -10.70
C THR A 117 -5.91 1.87 -9.50
N ILE A 118 -6.69 0.86 -9.09
CA ILE A 118 -7.53 0.96 -7.87
C ILE A 118 -6.67 1.23 -6.64
N THR A 119 -5.57 0.49 -6.46
CA THR A 119 -4.68 0.70 -5.30
C THR A 119 -4.00 2.08 -5.33
N ASN A 120 -3.65 2.59 -6.51
CA ASN A 120 -3.12 3.95 -6.67
C ASN A 120 -4.14 5.02 -6.25
N LEU A 121 -5.44 4.79 -6.51
CA LEU A 121 -6.50 5.70 -6.09
C LEU A 121 -6.76 5.65 -4.58
N ILE A 122 -6.64 4.46 -3.94
CA ILE A 122 -6.72 4.34 -2.48
C ILE A 122 -5.60 5.16 -1.81
N ASN A 123 -4.39 5.16 -2.40
CA ASN A 123 -3.26 5.96 -1.93
C ASN A 123 -3.36 7.45 -2.31
N ARG A 124 -4.37 7.81 -3.11
CA ARG A 124 -4.51 9.15 -3.66
C ARG A 124 -3.22 9.64 -4.33
N PHE A 125 -2.56 8.76 -5.11
CA PHE A 125 -1.48 9.18 -6.02
C PHE A 125 -2.02 9.94 -7.21
N TYR A 126 -3.31 9.75 -7.49
CA TYR A 126 -4.07 10.48 -8.51
C TYR A 126 -5.44 10.85 -7.94
N ASP A 127 -5.94 12.02 -8.32
CA ASP A 127 -7.30 12.44 -8.01
C ASP A 127 -8.26 11.95 -9.12
N ILE A 128 -9.45 11.49 -8.72
CA ILE A 128 -10.47 10.96 -9.65
C ILE A 128 -11.16 12.06 -10.43
N GLN A 129 -11.60 11.75 -11.65
CA GLN A 129 -12.36 12.68 -12.50
C GLN A 129 -13.85 12.65 -12.16
N ASP A 130 -14.41 11.47 -11.86
CA ASP A 130 -15.83 11.30 -11.54
C ASP A 130 -16.04 10.27 -10.44
N GLY A 131 -17.18 10.35 -9.75
CA GLY A 131 -17.51 9.49 -8.63
C GLY A 131 -17.01 10.00 -7.29
N LYS A 132 -16.94 9.11 -6.29
CA LYS A 132 -16.44 9.41 -4.93
C LYS A 132 -15.70 8.23 -4.34
N ILE A 133 -14.58 8.54 -3.66
CA ILE A 133 -13.90 7.59 -2.79
C ILE A 133 -14.03 8.12 -1.37
N ARG A 134 -14.47 7.26 -0.45
CA ARG A 134 -14.57 7.58 0.98
C ARG A 134 -13.67 6.67 1.79
N TYR A 135 -13.02 7.25 2.78
CA TYR A 135 -12.22 6.55 3.77
C TYR A 135 -12.80 6.88 5.14
N ASP A 136 -13.23 5.87 5.89
CA ASP A 136 -14.02 6.02 7.12
C ASP A 136 -15.22 6.97 6.97
N GLY A 137 -15.89 6.91 5.80
CA GLY A 137 -17.02 7.76 5.44
C GLY A 137 -16.65 9.20 5.08
N ILE A 138 -15.37 9.60 5.11
CA ILE A 138 -14.88 10.92 4.72
C ILE A 138 -14.45 10.86 3.25
N ASN A 139 -14.87 11.84 2.43
CA ASN A 139 -14.35 11.93 1.06
C ASN A 139 -12.83 12.10 1.08
N ILE A 140 -12.13 11.20 0.39
CA ILE A 140 -10.67 11.11 0.40
C ILE A 140 -9.99 12.44 -0.03
N ASN A 141 -10.66 13.25 -0.88
CA ASN A 141 -10.16 14.54 -1.31
C ASN A 141 -10.13 15.60 -0.19
N LYS A 142 -10.88 15.39 0.91
CA LYS A 142 -10.86 16.26 2.08
C LYS A 142 -9.73 15.90 3.06
N ILE A 143 -9.15 14.71 2.95
CA ILE A 143 -8.09 14.25 3.83
C ILE A 143 -6.74 14.74 3.27
N LYS A 144 -5.86 15.26 4.11
CA LYS A 144 -4.49 15.58 3.71
C LYS A 144 -3.78 14.35 3.18
N LYS A 145 -3.12 14.46 2.04
CA LYS A 145 -2.46 13.32 1.37
C LYS A 145 -1.42 12.65 2.26
N ASP A 146 -0.61 13.43 2.97
CA ASP A 146 0.39 12.88 3.90
C ASP A 146 -0.26 12.10 5.06
N ASP A 147 -1.35 12.60 5.61
CA ASP A 147 -2.06 11.95 6.71
C ASP A 147 -2.82 10.70 6.23
N LEU A 148 -3.39 10.75 5.02
CA LEU A 148 -3.97 9.57 4.39
C LEU A 148 -2.92 8.47 4.22
N ARG A 149 -1.77 8.81 3.63
CA ARG A 149 -0.68 7.86 3.34
C ARG A 149 -0.04 7.30 4.61
N LYS A 150 0.01 8.07 5.72
CA LYS A 150 0.42 7.56 7.04
C LYS A 150 -0.51 6.48 7.59
N SER A 151 -1.79 6.50 7.22
CA SER A 151 -2.77 5.49 7.64
C SER A 151 -2.71 4.22 6.81
N LEU A 152 -1.94 4.20 5.72
CA LEU A 152 -1.83 3.10 4.75
C LEU A 152 -0.45 2.47 4.82
N GLY A 153 -0.39 1.14 4.85
CA GLY A 153 0.85 0.38 4.66
C GLY A 153 0.90 -0.23 3.27
N ILE A 154 2.05 -0.14 2.62
CA ILE A 154 2.23 -0.67 1.27
C ILE A 154 3.37 -1.66 1.27
N VAL A 155 3.13 -2.85 0.75
CA VAL A 155 4.17 -3.84 0.44
C VAL A 155 4.09 -4.13 -1.05
N LEU A 156 5.07 -3.64 -1.79
CA LEU A 156 5.17 -3.81 -3.23
C LEU A 156 5.96 -5.07 -3.60
N GLN A 157 5.74 -5.56 -4.81
CA GLN A 157 6.51 -6.64 -5.43
C GLN A 157 8.01 -6.31 -5.47
N ASP A 158 8.34 -5.15 -6.01
CA ASP A 158 9.71 -4.64 -6.07
C ASP A 158 10.02 -3.86 -4.80
N THR A 159 10.76 -4.51 -3.90
CA THR A 159 11.13 -3.92 -2.63
C THR A 159 12.39 -3.09 -2.79
N HIS A 160 12.30 -1.80 -2.54
CA HIS A 160 13.43 -0.89 -2.49
C HIS A 160 13.96 -0.71 -1.06
N LEU A 161 15.26 -0.90 -0.90
CA LEU A 161 15.97 -0.72 0.36
C LEU A 161 16.94 0.46 0.23
N PHE A 162 17.04 1.24 1.28
CA PHE A 162 17.96 2.38 1.33
C PHE A 162 19.36 1.93 1.73
N THR A 163 20.38 2.66 1.28
CA THR A 163 21.73 2.53 1.82
C THR A 163 21.72 2.91 3.29
N GLY A 164 22.09 1.97 4.15
CA GLY A 164 22.01 2.07 5.61
C GLY A 164 21.95 0.69 6.24
N THR A 165 21.82 0.61 7.55
CA THR A 165 21.73 -0.66 8.26
C THR A 165 20.38 -1.34 8.05
N VAL A 166 20.31 -2.65 8.31
CA VAL A 166 19.04 -3.40 8.36
C VAL A 166 18.08 -2.75 9.37
N MET A 167 18.60 -2.36 10.55
CA MET A 167 17.84 -1.67 11.60
C MET A 167 17.18 -0.38 11.07
N GLU A 168 17.94 0.48 10.40
CA GLU A 168 17.46 1.74 9.83
C GLU A 168 16.41 1.50 8.73
N ASN A 169 16.61 0.48 7.90
CA ASN A 169 15.66 0.12 6.86
C ASN A 169 14.30 -0.33 7.42
N ILE A 170 14.26 -1.06 8.53
CA ILE A 170 13.01 -1.41 9.20
C ILE A 170 12.41 -0.19 9.89
N ARG A 171 13.24 0.58 10.63
CA ARG A 171 12.84 1.80 11.37
C ARG A 171 12.28 2.89 10.45
N TYR A 172 12.56 2.83 9.15
CA TYR A 172 11.98 3.77 8.19
C TYR A 172 10.44 3.77 8.20
N GLY A 173 9.79 2.65 8.54
CA GLY A 173 8.34 2.59 8.72
C GLY A 173 7.82 3.40 9.92
N LYS A 174 8.71 3.66 10.92
CA LYS A 174 8.41 4.45 12.12
C LYS A 174 9.73 4.99 12.67
N LEU A 175 10.07 6.24 12.33
CA LEU A 175 11.39 6.83 12.60
C LEU A 175 11.74 6.95 14.09
N ASP A 176 10.73 7.09 14.97
CA ASP A 176 10.85 7.17 16.42
C ASP A 176 10.75 5.81 17.13
N ALA A 177 10.78 4.70 16.37
CA ALA A 177 10.70 3.36 16.94
C ALA A 177 11.92 3.02 17.80
N THR A 178 11.69 2.34 18.93
CA THR A 178 12.75 1.77 19.74
C THR A 178 13.36 0.53 19.08
N ASP A 179 14.54 0.09 19.54
CA ASP A 179 15.18 -1.12 19.02
C ASP A 179 14.30 -2.35 19.28
N GLU A 180 13.61 -2.42 20.43
CA GLU A 180 12.69 -3.50 20.78
C GLU A 180 11.50 -3.57 19.82
N GLU A 181 10.96 -2.42 19.42
CA GLU A 181 9.89 -2.35 18.42
C GLU A 181 10.38 -2.85 17.05
N VAL A 182 11.62 -2.52 16.66
CA VAL A 182 12.23 -3.03 15.42
C VAL A 182 12.40 -4.54 15.48
N TYR A 183 12.90 -5.09 16.60
CA TYR A 183 13.04 -6.54 16.78
C TYR A 183 11.68 -7.25 16.74
N ALA A 184 10.66 -6.68 17.36
CA ALA A 184 9.31 -7.23 17.34
C ALA A 184 8.73 -7.26 15.92
N ALA A 185 8.89 -6.19 15.16
CA ALA A 185 8.45 -6.11 13.77
C ALA A 185 9.19 -7.12 12.87
N ALA A 186 10.50 -7.27 13.05
CA ALA A 186 11.30 -8.24 12.31
C ALA A 186 10.89 -9.69 12.62
N LYS A 187 10.56 -10.00 13.88
CA LYS A 187 10.05 -11.31 14.28
C LYS A 187 8.67 -11.59 13.70
N LEU A 188 7.77 -10.62 13.73
CA LEU A 188 6.45 -10.75 13.10
C LEU A 188 6.57 -11.07 11.61
N ALA A 189 7.46 -10.37 10.91
CA ALA A 189 7.73 -10.56 9.49
C ALA A 189 8.55 -11.81 9.17
N ASN A 190 8.97 -12.62 10.15
CA ASN A 190 9.94 -13.72 10.00
C ASN A 190 11.32 -13.31 9.48
N ALA A 191 11.66 -12.02 9.55
CA ALA A 191 12.94 -11.48 9.09
C ALA A 191 14.07 -11.75 10.10
N ASP A 192 13.80 -11.76 11.40
CA ASP A 192 14.79 -11.97 12.48
C ASP A 192 15.65 -13.20 12.28
N SER A 193 15.07 -14.27 11.76
CA SER A 193 15.73 -15.56 11.56
C SER A 193 16.90 -15.54 10.56
N PHE A 194 16.85 -14.65 9.58
CA PHE A 194 17.98 -14.46 8.67
C PHE A 194 18.87 -13.28 9.10
N ILE A 195 18.29 -12.20 9.67
CA ILE A 195 19.04 -11.02 10.12
C ILE A 195 20.10 -11.42 11.14
N THR A 196 19.75 -12.24 12.12
CA THR A 196 20.66 -12.72 13.16
C THR A 196 21.82 -13.61 12.64
N LYS A 197 21.74 -14.07 11.39
CA LYS A 197 22.79 -14.84 10.72
C LYS A 197 23.72 -13.99 9.85
N LEU A 198 23.40 -12.71 9.66
CA LEU A 198 24.30 -11.76 8.98
C LEU A 198 25.49 -11.45 9.88
N SER A 199 26.64 -11.08 9.29
CA SER A 199 27.89 -10.82 10.02
C SER A 199 27.72 -9.84 11.18
N ASP A 200 26.98 -8.75 10.96
CA ASP A 200 26.72 -7.70 11.94
C ASP A 200 25.25 -7.63 12.39
N GLY A 201 24.48 -8.70 12.10
CA GLY A 201 23.06 -8.79 12.47
C GLY A 201 22.27 -7.58 11.97
N TYR A 202 21.55 -6.92 12.87
CA TYR A 202 20.75 -5.73 12.55
C TYR A 202 21.59 -4.51 12.12
N ASN A 203 22.89 -4.47 12.46
CA ASN A 203 23.82 -3.42 12.07
C ASN A 203 24.47 -3.67 10.70
N THR A 204 24.15 -4.78 10.03
CA THR A 204 24.66 -5.07 8.70
C THR A 204 24.28 -3.96 7.72
N MET A 205 25.28 -3.39 7.05
CA MET A 205 25.10 -2.35 6.04
C MET A 205 24.53 -2.93 4.75
N LEU A 206 23.45 -2.32 4.27
CA LEU A 206 22.84 -2.58 2.98
C LEU A 206 23.28 -1.51 1.98
N THR A 207 23.66 -1.93 0.80
CA THR A 207 24.10 -1.06 -0.30
C THR A 207 23.42 -1.47 -1.60
N GLY A 208 23.33 -0.56 -2.55
CA GLY A 208 22.82 -0.87 -3.89
C GLY A 208 21.46 -1.56 -3.86
N ASP A 209 20.48 -0.97 -3.16
CA ASP A 209 19.12 -1.52 -3.05
C ASP A 209 19.05 -2.92 -2.38
N GLY A 210 19.96 -3.18 -1.45
CA GLY A 210 20.07 -4.48 -0.77
C GLY A 210 20.60 -5.59 -1.69
N ALA A 211 21.53 -5.27 -2.58
CA ALA A 211 22.12 -6.23 -3.53
C ALA A 211 22.78 -7.46 -2.87
N ASN A 212 23.15 -7.34 -1.59
CA ASN A 212 23.69 -8.43 -0.77
C ASN A 212 22.62 -9.34 -0.16
N LEU A 213 21.33 -9.07 -0.40
CA LEU A 213 20.21 -9.88 0.08
C LEU A 213 19.47 -10.57 -1.08
N SER A 214 18.90 -11.75 -0.81
CA SER A 214 17.99 -12.39 -1.76
C SER A 214 16.68 -11.60 -1.89
N GLN A 215 15.93 -11.81 -2.96
CA GLN A 215 14.64 -11.15 -3.18
C GLN A 215 13.67 -11.42 -2.01
N GLY A 216 13.61 -12.66 -1.53
CA GLY A 216 12.76 -13.00 -0.39
C GLY A 216 13.18 -12.31 0.91
N GLN A 217 14.49 -12.18 1.17
CA GLN A 217 14.98 -11.43 2.33
C GLN A 217 14.62 -9.95 2.25
N ARG A 218 14.74 -9.33 1.07
CA ARG A 218 14.28 -7.95 0.87
C ARG A 218 12.78 -7.81 1.13
N GLN A 219 11.98 -8.77 0.68
CA GLN A 219 10.53 -8.77 0.90
C GLN A 219 10.17 -8.93 2.38
N LEU A 220 10.87 -9.78 3.14
CA LEU A 220 10.71 -9.88 4.60
C LEU A 220 11.03 -8.55 5.31
N LEU A 221 12.02 -7.79 4.85
CA LEU A 221 12.30 -6.44 5.38
C LEU A 221 11.19 -5.45 5.03
N ALA A 222 10.60 -5.51 3.84
CA ALA A 222 9.45 -4.68 3.49
C ALA A 222 8.22 -4.98 4.36
N ILE A 223 7.97 -6.26 4.65
CA ILE A 223 6.92 -6.68 5.59
C ILE A 223 7.20 -6.13 7.00
N ALA A 224 8.46 -6.22 7.48
CA ALA A 224 8.84 -5.68 8.79
C ALA A 224 8.68 -4.15 8.84
N ARG A 225 9.01 -3.44 7.76
CA ARG A 225 8.80 -1.99 7.61
C ARG A 225 7.31 -1.62 7.69
N ALA A 226 6.43 -2.39 7.05
CA ALA A 226 5.00 -2.19 7.14
C ALA A 226 4.45 -2.56 8.54
N ALA A 227 4.99 -3.61 9.15
CA ALA A 227 4.56 -4.06 10.49
C ALA A 227 4.86 -3.02 11.58
N ILE A 228 6.03 -2.37 11.54
CA ILE A 228 6.41 -1.35 12.54
C ILE A 228 5.60 -0.06 12.41
N ALA A 229 5.13 0.26 11.19
CA ALA A 229 4.24 1.38 10.94
C ALA A 229 2.85 1.17 11.55
N ASP A 230 2.42 -0.09 11.67
CA ASP A 230 1.14 -0.54 12.23
C ASP A 230 -0.10 0.17 11.63
N PRO A 231 -0.24 0.19 10.31
CA PRO A 231 -1.35 0.86 9.66
C PRO A 231 -2.62 0.01 9.72
N PRO A 232 -3.84 0.61 9.81
CA PRO A 232 -5.11 -0.11 9.81
C PRO A 232 -5.49 -0.65 8.43
N VAL A 233 -4.93 -0.09 7.35
CA VAL A 233 -5.16 -0.52 5.98
C VAL A 233 -3.86 -0.91 5.31
N LEU A 234 -3.86 -2.03 4.61
CA LEU A 234 -2.72 -2.56 3.86
C LEU A 234 -3.04 -2.66 2.38
N ILE A 235 -2.05 -2.35 1.57
CA ILE A 235 -2.04 -2.60 0.13
C ILE A 235 -0.85 -3.51 -0.16
N LEU A 236 -1.14 -4.70 -0.68
CA LEU A 236 -0.15 -5.72 -0.95
C LEU A 236 -0.14 -6.07 -2.43
N ASP A 237 1.02 -5.95 -3.06
CA ASP A 237 1.23 -6.45 -4.43
C ASP A 237 2.06 -7.74 -4.36
N GLU A 238 1.39 -8.86 -4.64
CA GLU A 238 1.93 -10.19 -4.40
C GLU A 238 2.53 -10.76 -5.69
N ALA A 239 3.81 -10.53 -5.93
CA ALA A 239 4.52 -11.27 -6.97
C ALA A 239 5.80 -11.91 -6.43
N THR A 240 5.90 -13.23 -6.57
CA THR A 240 6.95 -14.04 -5.96
C THR A 240 7.56 -15.04 -6.93
N SER A 241 7.65 -14.68 -8.18
CA SER A 241 8.08 -15.59 -9.26
C SER A 241 9.55 -16.06 -9.19
N SER A 242 10.33 -15.58 -8.21
CA SER A 242 11.79 -15.85 -8.16
C SER A 242 12.32 -16.15 -6.75
N ILE A 243 11.46 -16.62 -5.83
CA ILE A 243 11.84 -16.93 -4.44
C ILE A 243 11.85 -18.45 -4.24
N ASP A 244 12.85 -18.96 -3.52
CA ASP A 244 12.88 -20.37 -3.15
C ASP A 244 11.71 -20.75 -2.23
N THR A 245 11.26 -21.99 -2.29
CA THR A 245 10.06 -22.49 -1.61
C THR A 245 10.08 -22.28 -0.08
N ARG A 246 11.24 -22.34 0.56
CA ARG A 246 11.35 -22.14 2.01
C ARG A 246 11.15 -20.68 2.38
N THR A 247 11.84 -19.79 1.71
CA THR A 247 11.71 -18.34 1.92
C THR A 247 10.32 -17.86 1.53
N GLU A 248 9.74 -18.43 0.47
CA GLU A 248 8.37 -18.18 0.05
C GLU A 248 7.36 -18.44 1.17
N LYS A 249 7.49 -19.59 1.86
CA LYS A 249 6.63 -19.91 3.00
C LYS A 249 6.80 -18.91 4.15
N MET A 250 8.04 -18.47 4.41
CA MET A 250 8.30 -17.45 5.44
C MET A 250 7.68 -16.10 5.11
N VAL A 251 7.77 -15.69 3.84
CA VAL A 251 7.13 -14.45 3.34
C VAL A 251 5.62 -14.55 3.48
N GLN A 252 5.02 -15.68 3.06
CA GLN A 252 3.57 -15.86 3.17
C GLN A 252 3.09 -15.81 4.62
N ASP A 253 3.75 -16.52 5.54
CA ASP A 253 3.42 -16.51 6.97
C ASP A 253 3.59 -15.10 7.58
N GLY A 254 4.64 -14.35 7.19
CA GLY A 254 4.83 -12.97 7.60
C GLY A 254 3.72 -12.04 7.07
N MET A 255 3.31 -12.23 5.82
CA MET A 255 2.18 -11.51 5.22
C MET A 255 0.86 -11.81 5.93
N ASP A 256 0.57 -13.08 6.20
CA ASP A 256 -0.66 -13.48 6.89
C ASP A 256 -0.74 -12.89 8.30
N LYS A 257 0.37 -12.87 9.04
CA LYS A 257 0.47 -12.19 10.35
C LYS A 257 0.27 -10.69 10.23
N LEU A 258 0.87 -10.06 9.21
CA LEU A 258 0.72 -8.62 8.96
C LEU A 258 -0.73 -8.25 8.63
N MET A 259 -1.43 -9.06 7.85
CA MET A 259 -2.83 -8.82 7.43
C MET A 259 -3.85 -8.98 8.57
N HIS A 260 -3.52 -9.75 9.61
CA HIS A 260 -4.47 -10.06 10.67
C HIS A 260 -5.04 -8.81 11.34
N GLY A 261 -6.37 -8.68 11.35
CA GLY A 261 -7.08 -7.56 11.97
C GLY A 261 -7.04 -6.25 11.19
N ARG A 262 -6.48 -6.22 9.98
CA ARG A 262 -6.38 -5.04 9.13
C ARG A 262 -7.19 -5.17 7.85
N THR A 263 -7.78 -4.07 7.41
CA THR A 263 -8.37 -4.02 6.07
C THR A 263 -7.25 -4.16 5.04
N THR A 264 -7.35 -5.15 4.17
CA THR A 264 -6.25 -5.47 3.26
C THR A 264 -6.73 -5.56 1.82
N PHE A 265 -6.08 -4.83 0.93
CA PHE A 265 -6.25 -4.92 -0.52
C PHE A 265 -5.05 -5.66 -1.10
N VAL A 266 -5.30 -6.81 -1.72
CA VAL A 266 -4.24 -7.65 -2.29
C VAL A 266 -4.41 -7.72 -3.80
N ILE A 267 -3.37 -7.32 -4.54
CA ILE A 267 -3.23 -7.68 -5.95
C ILE A 267 -2.68 -9.10 -5.96
N ALA A 268 -3.60 -10.06 -6.12
CA ALA A 268 -3.28 -11.45 -5.89
C ALA A 268 -2.76 -12.12 -7.16
N HIS A 269 -1.59 -12.74 -7.05
CA HIS A 269 -0.98 -13.59 -8.07
C HIS A 269 -0.93 -15.06 -7.64
N ARG A 270 -1.33 -15.36 -6.39
CA ARG A 270 -1.36 -16.73 -5.83
C ARG A 270 -2.77 -17.19 -5.53
N LEU A 271 -3.07 -18.42 -5.89
CA LEU A 271 -4.36 -19.05 -5.63
C LEU A 271 -4.68 -19.14 -4.11
N SER A 272 -3.66 -19.38 -3.26
CA SER A 272 -3.83 -19.47 -1.81
C SER A 272 -4.32 -18.16 -1.20
N THR A 273 -3.73 -17.04 -1.61
CA THR A 273 -4.12 -15.72 -1.12
C THR A 273 -5.53 -15.35 -1.55
N VAL A 274 -5.88 -15.67 -2.81
CA VAL A 274 -7.22 -15.44 -3.33
C VAL A 274 -8.25 -16.25 -2.57
N LYS A 275 -7.99 -17.56 -2.37
CA LYS A 275 -8.92 -18.47 -1.71
C LYS A 275 -9.27 -18.05 -0.28
N ASN A 276 -8.30 -17.52 0.46
CA ASN A 276 -8.45 -17.12 1.85
C ASN A 276 -8.86 -15.64 2.02
N SER A 277 -9.38 -15.00 0.97
CA SER A 277 -9.87 -13.62 1.03
C SER A 277 -11.36 -13.60 1.35
N ASP A 278 -11.79 -12.60 2.14
CA ASP A 278 -13.19 -12.42 2.50
C ASP A 278 -14.05 -12.02 1.30
N CYS A 279 -13.43 -11.31 0.36
CA CYS A 279 -14.07 -10.92 -0.89
C CYS A 279 -13.04 -10.94 -2.03
N ILE A 280 -13.41 -11.51 -3.15
CA ILE A 280 -12.66 -11.53 -4.40
C ILE A 280 -13.38 -10.61 -5.37
N MET A 281 -12.65 -9.71 -6.00
CA MET A 281 -13.15 -8.83 -7.06
C MET A 281 -12.41 -9.16 -8.35
N VAL A 282 -13.16 -9.62 -9.34
CA VAL A 282 -12.61 -9.94 -10.66
C VAL A 282 -12.73 -8.72 -11.56
N LEU A 283 -11.57 -8.26 -12.03
CA LEU A 283 -11.47 -7.11 -12.93
C LEU A 283 -11.22 -7.55 -14.36
N GLU A 284 -11.94 -6.94 -15.27
CA GLU A 284 -11.72 -7.07 -16.70
C GLU A 284 -11.99 -5.72 -17.38
N GLN A 285 -11.05 -5.26 -18.19
CA GLN A 285 -11.15 -4.00 -18.95
C GLN A 285 -11.62 -2.81 -18.09
N GLY A 286 -11.05 -2.67 -16.90
CA GLY A 286 -11.36 -1.55 -15.99
C GLY A 286 -12.71 -1.63 -15.29
N ARG A 287 -13.38 -2.79 -15.28
CA ARG A 287 -14.65 -3.01 -14.61
C ARG A 287 -14.55 -4.15 -13.61
N ILE A 288 -15.28 -4.08 -12.51
CA ILE A 288 -15.51 -5.22 -11.62
C ILE A 288 -16.67 -6.02 -12.22
N ILE A 289 -16.35 -7.21 -12.76
CA ILE A 289 -17.32 -8.08 -13.45
C ILE A 289 -17.90 -9.16 -12.55
N GLU A 290 -17.16 -9.57 -11.52
CA GLU A 290 -17.62 -10.56 -10.53
C GLU A 290 -17.12 -10.14 -9.15
N ARG A 291 -17.93 -10.47 -8.12
CA ARG A 291 -17.62 -10.22 -6.72
C ARG A 291 -18.22 -11.32 -5.84
N GLY A 292 -17.45 -11.83 -4.90
CA GLY A 292 -17.94 -12.85 -3.95
C GLY A 292 -16.81 -13.55 -3.22
N THR A 293 -17.15 -14.58 -2.43
CA THR A 293 -16.16 -15.49 -1.85
C THR A 293 -15.65 -16.48 -2.88
N HIS A 294 -14.60 -17.21 -2.53
CA HIS A 294 -14.07 -18.27 -3.38
C HIS A 294 -15.14 -19.28 -3.81
N GLU A 295 -15.94 -19.76 -2.85
CA GLU A 295 -16.99 -20.75 -3.09
C GLU A 295 -18.09 -20.21 -4.00
N GLN A 296 -18.58 -18.99 -3.72
CA GLN A 296 -19.63 -18.33 -4.52
C GLN A 296 -19.20 -18.16 -5.98
N LEU A 297 -17.95 -17.72 -6.19
CA LEU A 297 -17.44 -17.49 -7.55
C LEU A 297 -17.14 -18.80 -8.30
N LEU A 298 -16.80 -19.88 -7.60
CA LEU A 298 -16.70 -21.21 -8.23
C LEU A 298 -18.07 -21.74 -8.65
N GLU A 299 -19.10 -21.56 -7.83
CA GLU A 299 -20.49 -21.97 -8.17
C GLU A 299 -21.04 -21.18 -9.36
N LEU A 300 -20.68 -19.89 -9.47
CA LEU A 300 -21.07 -19.01 -10.58
C LEU A 300 -20.54 -19.51 -11.93
N LYS A 301 -19.42 -20.26 -11.95
CA LYS A 301 -18.72 -20.76 -13.15
C LYS A 301 -18.40 -19.67 -14.18
N GLY A 302 -18.17 -18.46 -13.70
CA GLY A 302 -17.85 -17.28 -14.51
C GLY A 302 -16.36 -17.12 -14.82
N LYS A 303 -15.89 -15.89 -14.92
CA LYS A 303 -14.49 -15.56 -15.24
C LYS A 303 -13.53 -16.04 -14.16
N TYR A 304 -13.90 -15.89 -12.87
CA TYR A 304 -13.09 -16.40 -11.77
C TYR A 304 -12.86 -17.91 -11.88
N TYR A 305 -13.90 -18.68 -12.17
CA TYR A 305 -13.81 -20.13 -12.36
C TYR A 305 -12.82 -20.48 -13.49
N GLN A 306 -12.88 -19.75 -14.62
CA GLN A 306 -11.98 -19.94 -15.75
C GLN A 306 -10.53 -19.66 -15.35
N LEU A 307 -10.28 -18.56 -14.65
CA LEU A 307 -8.93 -18.20 -14.15
C LEU A 307 -8.40 -19.23 -13.15
N TYR A 308 -9.26 -19.71 -12.25
CA TYR A 308 -8.89 -20.67 -11.21
C TYR A 308 -8.58 -22.06 -11.77
N THR A 309 -9.37 -22.55 -12.74
CA THR A 309 -9.20 -23.91 -13.32
C THR A 309 -8.18 -23.96 -14.46
N GLY A 310 -7.56 -22.83 -14.82
CA GLY A 310 -6.60 -22.77 -15.92
C GLY A 310 -7.23 -22.84 -17.31
N ASN A 311 -8.54 -22.84 -17.43
CA ASN A 311 -9.25 -22.87 -18.72
C ASN A 311 -9.21 -21.53 -19.48
N ALA A 312 -8.56 -20.50 -18.92
CA ALA A 312 -8.43 -19.18 -19.54
C ALA A 312 -7.30 -19.08 -20.59
N MET A 313 -6.56 -20.17 -20.85
CA MET A 313 -5.44 -20.18 -21.81
C MET A 313 -5.83 -20.65 -23.23
N ALA A 314 -7.11 -20.75 -23.55
CA ALA A 314 -7.54 -21.27 -24.87
C ALA A 314 -8.46 -20.30 -25.65
N GLN A 315 -8.21 -18.98 -25.56
CA GLN A 315 -8.79 -18.03 -26.52
C GLN A 315 -7.85 -16.86 -26.75
#